data_571ba004f03d9f9ddd3b34c623d33190
#
_entry.id   571ba004f03d9f9ddd3b34c623d33190
#
_cell.length_a   1.000
_cell.length_b   1.000
_cell.length_c   1.000
_cell.angle_alpha   90.00
_cell.angle_beta   90.00
_cell.angle_gamma   90.00
#
_symmetry.space_group_name_H-M   'P 1'
#
loop_
_entity.id
_entity.type
_entity.pdbx_description
1 polymer ?
#
loop_
_entity_poly.entity_id
_entity_poly.type
_entity_poly.pdbx_seq_one_letter_code
_entity_poly.pdbx_strand_id
1 'polypeptide(L)'
;MLTIENLHAQIEGKDILKGIDLDVKAGEVHAIMGPNGSGKSTLASVIAGNEDYEMTDGKILLKGEDLAELDAEKRAHEGIFLSFQYPVEIPGVSVTNFIKTAINANRKAQGLKDMPASELLKKIRQKAQLLEIDFKFLSRSLNEGFSGGEKKRNEIFQMAMLEPALAILDETDSGLDIDALKIVANGVNKLRSKDNAVIVITHYQRLLDYIVPDFVHVLFDGKIVKSGTKDLAHELEAKGYDWIKELA
;
A
#
# COMPACT_ATOMS: atom_id res chain seq x y z
N MET A 1 -4.78 -9.97 -10.61
CA MET A 1 -3.60 -9.62 -9.79
C MET A 1 -3.80 -10.09 -8.36
N LEU A 2 -4.74 -9.50 -7.62
CA LEU A 2 -5.15 -9.93 -6.27
C LEU A 2 -6.59 -10.39 -6.31
N THR A 3 -6.89 -11.55 -5.74
CA THR A 3 -8.26 -12.04 -5.56
C THR A 3 -8.46 -12.41 -4.10
N ILE A 4 -9.49 -11.87 -3.48
CA ILE A 4 -9.89 -12.16 -2.10
C ILE A 4 -11.30 -12.72 -2.14
N GLU A 5 -11.48 -13.89 -1.52
CA GLU A 5 -12.75 -14.62 -1.48
C GLU A 5 -13.16 -14.87 -0.03
N ASN A 6 -14.31 -14.31 0.36
CA ASN A 6 -14.92 -14.51 1.68
C ASN A 6 -13.95 -14.36 2.86
N LEU A 7 -13.08 -13.35 2.84
CA LEU A 7 -12.02 -13.19 3.83
C LEU A 7 -12.60 -12.78 5.20
N HIS A 8 -12.32 -13.60 6.20
CA HIS A 8 -12.56 -13.32 7.61
C HIS A 8 -11.23 -13.20 8.34
N ALA A 9 -11.12 -12.21 9.22
CA ALA A 9 -9.92 -12.03 10.04
C ALA A 9 -10.25 -11.41 11.40
N GLN A 10 -9.47 -11.84 12.40
CA GLN A 10 -9.60 -11.39 13.79
C GLN A 10 -8.27 -10.87 14.35
N ILE A 11 -8.37 -10.10 15.43
CA ILE A 11 -7.25 -9.72 16.28
C ILE A 11 -7.66 -9.97 17.74
N GLU A 12 -6.82 -10.66 18.50
CA GLU A 12 -7.10 -10.99 19.92
C GLU A 12 -8.50 -11.61 20.13
N GLY A 13 -8.94 -12.45 19.19
CA GLY A 13 -10.26 -13.11 19.25
C GLY A 13 -11.45 -12.22 18.88
N LYS A 14 -11.22 -11.00 18.41
CA LYS A 14 -12.26 -10.09 17.94
C LYS A 14 -12.32 -10.08 16.42
N ASP A 15 -13.45 -10.46 15.84
CA ASP A 15 -13.70 -10.40 14.41
C ASP A 15 -13.69 -8.96 13.90
N ILE A 16 -12.85 -8.69 12.91
CA ILE A 16 -12.74 -7.38 12.26
C ILE A 16 -13.18 -7.46 10.80
N LEU A 17 -12.69 -8.44 10.02
CA LEU A 17 -13.15 -8.68 8.66
C LEU A 17 -14.17 -9.81 8.68
N LYS A 18 -15.28 -9.63 7.96
CA LYS A 18 -16.48 -10.45 8.09
C LYS A 18 -17.00 -10.92 6.72
N GLY A 19 -16.12 -11.45 5.87
CA GLY A 19 -16.43 -11.89 4.52
C GLY A 19 -16.18 -10.82 3.48
N ILE A 20 -14.90 -10.50 3.24
CA ILE A 20 -14.49 -9.56 2.19
C ILE A 20 -14.31 -10.32 0.88
N ASP A 21 -14.97 -9.84 -0.17
CA ASP A 21 -14.73 -10.23 -1.56
C ASP A 21 -14.15 -9.03 -2.32
N LEU A 22 -12.99 -9.22 -2.98
CA LEU A 22 -12.31 -8.17 -3.75
C LEU A 22 -11.49 -8.79 -4.88
N ASP A 23 -11.69 -8.31 -6.10
CA ASP A 23 -10.85 -8.67 -7.26
C ASP A 23 -10.17 -7.40 -7.80
N VAL A 24 -8.84 -7.43 -7.89
CA VAL A 24 -8.00 -6.34 -8.38
C VAL A 24 -7.15 -6.87 -9.53
N LYS A 25 -7.31 -6.32 -10.73
CA LYS A 25 -6.54 -6.73 -11.90
C LYS A 25 -5.25 -5.94 -12.03
N ALA A 26 -4.31 -6.48 -12.81
CA ALA A 26 -3.11 -5.73 -13.18
C ALA A 26 -3.50 -4.47 -13.97
N GLY A 27 -2.83 -3.36 -13.69
CA GLY A 27 -3.09 -2.04 -14.25
C GLY A 27 -4.14 -1.22 -13.49
N GLU A 28 -4.93 -1.83 -12.61
CA GLU A 28 -6.01 -1.15 -11.91
C GLU A 28 -5.56 -0.45 -10.62
N VAL A 29 -6.26 0.62 -10.28
CA VAL A 29 -6.20 1.32 -9.00
C VAL A 29 -7.54 1.20 -8.31
N HIS A 30 -7.55 0.59 -7.14
CA HIS A 30 -8.73 0.45 -6.30
C HIS A 30 -8.61 1.33 -5.07
N ALA A 31 -9.65 2.07 -4.73
CA ALA A 31 -9.75 2.82 -3.49
C ALA A 31 -10.63 2.08 -2.49
N ILE A 32 -10.15 1.93 -1.27
CA ILE A 32 -10.93 1.42 -0.13
C ILE A 32 -11.25 2.60 0.77
N MET A 33 -12.52 2.97 0.86
CA MET A 33 -13.02 4.04 1.71
C MET A 33 -13.92 3.48 2.82
N GLY A 34 -14.12 4.24 3.86
CA GLY A 34 -14.99 3.83 4.98
C GLY A 34 -14.68 4.61 6.25
N PRO A 35 -15.57 4.60 7.24
CA PRO A 35 -15.36 5.28 8.50
C PRO A 35 -14.19 4.66 9.30
N ASN A 36 -13.72 5.38 10.33
CA ASN A 36 -12.72 4.84 11.25
C ASN A 36 -13.26 3.59 11.93
N GLY A 37 -12.40 2.57 12.08
CA GLY A 37 -12.75 1.29 12.68
C GLY A 37 -13.54 0.34 11.76
N SER A 38 -13.72 0.65 10.47
CA SER A 38 -14.42 -0.24 9.53
C SER A 38 -13.62 -1.49 9.10
N GLY A 39 -12.29 -1.54 9.39
CA GLY A 39 -11.42 -2.66 9.04
C GLY A 39 -10.44 -2.39 7.88
N LYS A 40 -10.31 -1.13 7.39
CA LYS A 40 -9.44 -0.78 6.25
C LYS A 40 -7.96 -1.16 6.46
N SER A 41 -7.37 -0.66 7.55
CA SER A 41 -5.96 -0.97 7.87
C SER A 41 -5.77 -2.43 8.28
N THR A 42 -6.82 -3.07 8.83
CA THR A 42 -6.82 -4.53 9.07
C THR A 42 -6.73 -5.28 7.75
N LEU A 43 -7.52 -4.90 6.74
CA LEU A 43 -7.46 -5.51 5.41
C LEU A 43 -6.05 -5.38 4.79
N ALA A 44 -5.46 -4.17 4.86
CA ALA A 44 -4.08 -3.94 4.40
C ALA A 44 -3.06 -4.83 5.12
N SER A 45 -3.16 -4.90 6.46
CA SER A 45 -2.26 -5.68 7.31
C SER A 45 -2.40 -7.19 7.05
N VAL A 46 -3.62 -7.69 6.91
CA VAL A 46 -3.89 -9.10 6.61
C VAL A 46 -3.33 -9.47 5.23
N ILE A 47 -3.52 -8.63 4.20
CA ILE A 47 -2.93 -8.87 2.86
C ILE A 47 -1.40 -8.87 2.93
N ALA A 48 -0.80 -7.98 3.74
CA ALA A 48 0.64 -7.88 3.91
C ALA A 48 1.25 -8.99 4.79
N GLY A 49 0.42 -9.80 5.49
CA GLY A 49 0.88 -10.92 6.31
C GLY A 49 1.34 -10.51 7.72
N ASN A 50 0.73 -9.47 8.30
CA ASN A 50 1.00 -9.09 9.68
C ASN A 50 0.47 -10.17 10.65
N GLU A 51 1.36 -10.72 11.47
CA GLU A 51 1.10 -11.85 12.39
C GLU A 51 0.15 -11.51 13.55
N ASP A 52 -0.10 -10.22 13.82
CA ASP A 52 -1.07 -9.79 14.83
C ASP A 52 -2.51 -10.15 14.44
N TYR A 53 -2.75 -10.40 13.16
CA TYR A 53 -4.07 -10.73 12.61
C TYR A 53 -4.14 -12.18 12.18
N GLU A 54 -5.15 -12.88 12.64
CA GLU A 54 -5.43 -14.26 12.28
C GLU A 54 -6.53 -14.31 11.20
N MET A 55 -6.22 -14.91 10.07
CA MET A 55 -7.21 -15.23 9.04
C MET A 55 -8.00 -16.48 9.50
N THR A 56 -9.30 -16.32 9.70
CA THR A 56 -10.17 -17.40 10.23
C THR A 56 -10.94 -18.14 9.16
N ASP A 57 -11.20 -17.52 8.00
CA ASP A 57 -11.86 -18.12 6.85
C ASP A 57 -11.53 -17.34 5.57
N GLY A 58 -11.79 -17.93 4.42
CA GLY A 58 -11.61 -17.32 3.10
C GLY A 58 -10.24 -17.57 2.49
N LYS A 59 -9.93 -16.83 1.43
CA LYS A 59 -8.67 -16.96 0.67
C LYS A 59 -8.15 -15.60 0.21
N ILE A 60 -6.83 -15.50 0.11
CA ILE A 60 -6.13 -14.38 -0.53
C ILE A 60 -5.18 -14.96 -1.57
N LEU A 61 -5.43 -14.67 -2.85
CA LEU A 61 -4.61 -15.13 -3.97
C LEU A 61 -3.89 -13.94 -4.61
N LEU A 62 -2.58 -14.03 -4.74
CA LEU A 62 -1.78 -13.09 -5.55
C LEU A 62 -1.28 -13.80 -6.80
N LYS A 63 -1.65 -13.32 -7.99
CA LYS A 63 -1.33 -13.96 -9.29
C LYS A 63 -1.75 -15.43 -9.36
N GLY A 64 -2.80 -15.82 -8.60
CA GLY A 64 -3.29 -17.18 -8.50
C GLY A 64 -2.64 -18.05 -7.43
N GLU A 65 -1.59 -17.56 -6.75
CA GLU A 65 -0.92 -18.26 -5.65
C GLU A 65 -1.53 -17.87 -4.30
N ASP A 66 -1.84 -18.87 -3.47
CA ASP A 66 -2.44 -18.65 -2.14
C ASP A 66 -1.41 -18.11 -1.16
N LEU A 67 -1.80 -17.02 -0.47
CA LEU A 67 -0.94 -16.35 0.50
C LEU A 67 -1.12 -16.86 1.94
N ALA A 68 -2.02 -17.78 2.22
CA ALA A 68 -2.41 -18.17 3.58
C ALA A 68 -1.20 -18.61 4.43
N GLU A 69 -0.32 -19.45 3.85
CA GLU A 69 0.87 -20.00 4.54
C GLU A 69 2.12 -19.10 4.43
N LEU A 70 2.00 -17.93 3.82
CA LEU A 70 3.12 -17.02 3.61
C LEU A 70 3.15 -15.94 4.71
N ASP A 71 4.29 -15.85 5.41
CA ASP A 71 4.60 -14.75 6.30
C ASP A 71 4.85 -13.42 5.54
N ALA A 72 4.97 -12.31 6.27
CA ALA A 72 5.14 -10.99 5.67
C ALA A 72 6.39 -10.89 4.77
N GLU A 73 7.50 -11.56 5.13
CA GLU A 73 8.73 -11.58 4.32
C GLU A 73 8.49 -12.26 2.98
N LYS A 74 7.85 -13.43 2.98
CA LYS A 74 7.56 -14.16 1.75
C LYS A 74 6.57 -13.42 0.87
N ARG A 75 5.52 -12.80 1.46
CA ARG A 75 4.57 -11.95 0.71
C ARG A 75 5.25 -10.74 0.09
N ALA A 76 6.22 -10.13 0.77
CA ALA A 76 7.03 -9.07 0.19
C ALA A 76 7.88 -9.58 -0.99
N HIS A 77 8.41 -10.81 -0.91
CA HIS A 77 9.14 -11.46 -2.01
C HIS A 77 8.25 -11.76 -3.22
N GLU A 78 6.95 -12.06 -3.00
CA GLU A 78 5.95 -12.22 -4.08
C GLU A 78 5.54 -10.88 -4.71
N GLY A 79 6.01 -9.76 -4.13
CA GLY A 79 5.82 -8.42 -4.66
C GLY A 79 4.67 -7.65 -4.03
N ILE A 80 4.30 -7.93 -2.79
CA ILE A 80 3.42 -7.08 -2.00
C ILE A 80 4.24 -5.98 -1.33
N PHE A 81 3.77 -4.76 -1.43
CA PHE A 81 4.32 -3.58 -0.75
C PHE A 81 3.23 -2.90 0.06
N LEU A 82 3.50 -2.65 1.34
CA LEU A 82 2.61 -1.88 2.21
C LEU A 82 3.30 -0.56 2.61
N SER A 83 2.67 0.56 2.27
CA SER A 83 3.01 1.87 2.84
C SER A 83 2.25 2.03 4.14
N PHE A 84 2.98 2.11 5.25
CA PHE A 84 2.39 2.17 6.58
C PHE A 84 1.77 3.54 6.88
N GLN A 85 0.69 3.55 7.67
CA GLN A 85 0.13 4.81 8.20
C GLN A 85 1.21 5.60 8.97
N TYR A 86 2.00 4.91 9.80
CA TYR A 86 3.12 5.48 10.57
C TYR A 86 4.43 4.76 10.20
N PRO A 87 5.24 5.33 9.26
CA PRO A 87 6.49 4.71 8.86
C PRO A 87 7.50 4.61 10.02
N VAL A 88 8.06 3.41 10.21
CA VAL A 88 9.02 3.12 11.28
C VAL A 88 10.34 3.87 11.04
N GLU A 89 10.94 4.37 12.11
CA GLU A 89 12.28 4.96 12.11
C GLU A 89 13.33 3.89 12.41
N ILE A 90 14.41 3.86 11.62
CA ILE A 90 15.53 2.94 11.84
C ILE A 90 16.82 3.76 11.97
N PRO A 91 17.17 4.20 13.20
CA PRO A 91 18.38 4.99 13.43
C PRO A 91 19.64 4.23 12.98
N GLY A 92 20.58 4.97 12.38
CA GLY A 92 21.86 4.42 11.94
C GLY A 92 21.82 3.61 10.64
N VAL A 93 20.64 3.29 10.09
CA VAL A 93 20.49 2.63 8.79
C VAL A 93 20.08 3.65 7.74
N SER A 94 20.99 3.98 6.82
CA SER A 94 20.65 4.93 5.74
C SER A 94 19.58 4.38 4.80
N VAL A 95 18.79 5.28 4.19
CA VAL A 95 17.78 4.92 3.16
C VAL A 95 18.43 4.05 2.08
N THR A 96 19.63 4.41 1.61
CA THR A 96 20.35 3.63 0.59
C THR A 96 20.68 2.20 1.06
N ASN A 97 21.15 2.04 2.31
CA ASN A 97 21.48 0.72 2.84
C ASN A 97 20.23 -0.14 3.04
N PHE A 98 19.15 0.44 3.52
CA PHE A 98 17.86 -0.23 3.64
C PHE A 98 17.40 -0.76 2.28
N ILE A 99 17.35 0.10 1.26
CA ILE A 99 16.93 -0.26 -0.10
C ILE A 99 17.84 -1.34 -0.71
N LYS A 100 19.16 -1.23 -0.53
CA LYS A 100 20.11 -2.25 -0.99
C LYS A 100 19.79 -3.61 -0.39
N THR A 101 19.56 -3.65 0.91
CA THR A 101 19.25 -4.88 1.64
C THR A 101 17.94 -5.49 1.17
N ALA A 102 16.87 -4.68 1.03
CA ALA A 102 15.57 -5.15 0.58
C ALA A 102 15.62 -5.68 -0.87
N ILE A 103 16.28 -4.98 -1.79
CA ILE A 103 16.45 -5.45 -3.18
C ILE A 103 17.20 -6.78 -3.22
N ASN A 104 18.29 -6.92 -2.45
CA ASN A 104 19.09 -8.13 -2.46
C ASN A 104 18.36 -9.30 -1.79
N ALA A 105 17.53 -9.05 -0.77
CA ALA A 105 16.66 -10.07 -0.18
C ALA A 105 15.66 -10.61 -1.23
N ASN A 106 14.96 -9.72 -1.96
CA ASN A 106 14.04 -10.12 -3.03
C ASN A 106 14.76 -10.90 -4.13
N ARG A 107 15.95 -10.45 -4.57
CA ARG A 107 16.74 -11.15 -5.58
C ARG A 107 17.17 -12.54 -5.12
N LYS A 108 17.59 -12.67 -3.86
CA LYS A 108 17.98 -13.95 -3.26
C LYS A 108 16.80 -14.93 -3.20
N ALA A 109 15.61 -14.47 -2.84
CA ALA A 109 14.39 -15.28 -2.86
C ALA A 109 14.07 -15.81 -4.28
N GLN A 110 14.43 -15.04 -5.32
CA GLN A 110 14.29 -15.42 -6.73
C GLN A 110 15.49 -16.26 -7.25
N GLY A 111 16.43 -16.66 -6.41
CA GLY A 111 17.63 -17.40 -6.82
C GLY A 111 18.68 -16.56 -7.57
N LEU A 112 18.56 -15.23 -7.54
CA LEU A 112 19.46 -14.30 -8.23
C LEU A 112 20.60 -13.85 -7.31
N LYS A 113 21.75 -13.48 -7.90
CA LYS A 113 22.86 -12.86 -7.17
C LYS A 113 22.51 -11.44 -6.75
N ASP A 114 23.23 -10.94 -5.75
CA ASP A 114 23.14 -9.54 -5.32
C ASP A 114 23.30 -8.58 -6.50
N MET A 115 22.56 -7.47 -6.45
CA MET A 115 22.66 -6.42 -7.47
C MET A 115 24.05 -5.77 -7.40
N PRO A 116 24.79 -5.67 -8.53
CA PRO A 116 26.07 -4.97 -8.56
C PRO A 116 25.91 -3.50 -8.08
N ALA A 117 26.90 -3.01 -7.34
CA ALA A 117 26.84 -1.65 -6.76
C ALA A 117 26.65 -0.55 -7.84
N SER A 118 27.26 -0.72 -9.01
CA SER A 118 27.10 0.22 -10.13
C SER A 118 25.67 0.23 -10.69
N GLU A 119 25.03 -0.92 -10.77
CA GLU A 119 23.63 -1.06 -11.21
C GLU A 119 22.67 -0.46 -10.20
N LEU A 120 22.88 -0.77 -8.91
CA LEU A 120 22.09 -0.20 -7.82
C LEU A 120 22.18 1.33 -7.81
N LEU A 121 23.37 1.91 -7.91
CA LEU A 121 23.56 3.36 -7.98
C LEU A 121 22.89 3.99 -9.19
N LYS A 122 22.94 3.31 -10.34
CA LYS A 122 22.24 3.77 -11.56
C LYS A 122 20.72 3.77 -11.32
N LYS A 123 20.15 2.69 -10.76
CA LYS A 123 18.72 2.59 -10.44
C LYS A 123 18.29 3.65 -9.42
N ILE A 124 19.06 3.84 -8.35
CA ILE A 124 18.82 4.90 -7.35
C ILE A 124 18.75 6.27 -8.03
N ARG A 125 19.74 6.62 -8.87
CA ARG A 125 19.77 7.91 -9.58
C ARG A 125 18.54 8.11 -10.46
N GLN A 126 18.17 7.10 -11.25
CA GLN A 126 17.00 7.16 -12.12
C GLN A 126 15.71 7.37 -11.34
N LYS A 127 15.51 6.60 -10.25
CA LYS A 127 14.27 6.70 -9.44
C LYS A 127 14.23 7.99 -8.62
N ALA A 128 15.36 8.45 -8.07
CA ALA A 128 15.44 9.72 -7.37
C ALA A 128 15.14 10.90 -8.30
N GLN A 129 15.66 10.88 -9.54
CA GLN A 129 15.35 11.89 -10.54
C GLN A 129 13.87 11.86 -10.95
N LEU A 130 13.30 10.66 -11.18
CA LEU A 130 11.88 10.48 -11.49
C LEU A 130 10.96 11.09 -10.45
N LEU A 131 11.32 10.92 -9.17
CA LEU A 131 10.53 11.36 -8.01
C LEU A 131 10.96 12.72 -7.43
N GLU A 132 11.92 13.39 -8.08
CA GLU A 132 12.44 14.70 -7.67
C GLU A 132 12.98 14.70 -6.23
N ILE A 133 13.70 13.62 -5.85
CA ILE A 133 14.30 13.44 -4.52
C ILE A 133 15.76 13.85 -4.54
N ASP A 134 16.16 14.71 -3.58
CA ASP A 134 17.58 15.09 -3.38
C ASP A 134 18.39 13.88 -2.91
N PHE A 135 19.56 13.65 -3.53
CA PHE A 135 20.48 12.57 -3.13
C PHE A 135 20.95 12.66 -1.69
N LYS A 136 21.06 13.84 -1.12
CA LYS A 136 21.41 14.05 0.30
C LYS A 136 20.41 13.37 1.23
N PHE A 137 19.14 13.30 0.81
CA PHE A 137 18.09 12.62 1.55
C PHE A 137 18.38 11.12 1.73
N LEU A 138 18.94 10.49 0.71
CA LEU A 138 19.17 9.03 0.67
C LEU A 138 20.32 8.57 1.58
N SER A 139 21.17 9.49 2.05
CA SER A 139 22.24 9.20 3.02
C SER A 139 21.80 9.32 4.48
N ARG A 140 20.62 9.91 4.74
CA ARG A 140 20.06 10.04 6.10
C ARG A 140 19.57 8.67 6.60
N SER A 141 19.52 8.52 7.93
CA SER A 141 18.89 7.35 8.55
C SER A 141 17.41 7.25 8.16
N LEU A 142 16.93 6.04 7.96
CA LEU A 142 15.57 5.77 7.48
C LEU A 142 14.54 6.38 8.43
N ASN A 143 13.80 7.35 7.93
CA ASN A 143 12.72 8.07 8.59
C ASN A 143 13.10 8.85 9.88
N GLU A 144 14.36 8.75 10.36
CA GLU A 144 14.82 9.43 11.57
C GLU A 144 14.82 10.95 11.38
N GLY A 145 14.00 11.65 12.17
CA GLY A 145 13.86 13.09 12.09
C GLY A 145 13.29 13.61 10.76
N PHE A 146 12.60 12.77 10.01
CA PHE A 146 11.89 13.18 8.80
C PHE A 146 10.56 13.83 9.16
N SER A 147 10.20 14.89 8.44
CA SER A 147 8.82 15.40 8.45
C SER A 147 7.85 14.36 7.89
N GLY A 148 6.55 14.52 8.16
CA GLY A 148 5.53 13.62 7.61
C GLY A 148 5.61 13.49 6.08
N GLY A 149 5.77 14.61 5.38
CA GLY A 149 5.95 14.62 3.93
C GLY A 149 7.24 13.93 3.46
N GLU A 150 8.35 14.08 4.19
CA GLU A 150 9.60 13.37 3.89
C GLU A 150 9.45 11.85 4.09
N LYS A 151 8.76 11.41 5.16
CA LYS A 151 8.48 9.98 5.40
C LYS A 151 7.68 9.38 4.25
N LYS A 152 6.62 10.05 3.80
CA LYS A 152 5.79 9.57 2.69
C LYS A 152 6.53 9.59 1.34
N ARG A 153 7.35 10.61 1.06
CA ARG A 153 8.24 10.59 -0.12
C ARG A 153 9.22 9.42 -0.08
N ASN A 154 9.75 9.10 1.11
CA ASN A 154 10.64 7.96 1.28
C ASN A 154 9.92 6.63 1.01
N GLU A 155 8.67 6.46 1.42
CA GLU A 155 7.87 5.27 1.10
C GLU A 155 7.63 5.14 -0.41
N ILE A 156 7.29 6.23 -1.10
CA ILE A 156 7.15 6.22 -2.57
C ILE A 156 8.48 5.90 -3.26
N PHE A 157 9.62 6.36 -2.70
CA PHE A 157 10.93 5.98 -3.20
C PHE A 157 11.22 4.48 -2.99
N GLN A 158 10.87 3.92 -1.83
CA GLN A 158 10.96 2.47 -1.58
C GLN A 158 10.10 1.70 -2.59
N MET A 159 8.85 2.10 -2.80
CA MET A 159 7.97 1.52 -3.81
C MET A 159 8.59 1.56 -5.21
N ALA A 160 9.19 2.70 -5.59
CA ALA A 160 9.86 2.86 -6.89
C ALA A 160 11.07 1.94 -7.06
N MET A 161 11.82 1.71 -5.99
CA MET A 161 13.02 0.86 -6.01
C MET A 161 12.69 -0.63 -6.00
N LEU A 162 11.64 -1.02 -5.28
CA LEU A 162 11.22 -2.42 -5.13
C LEU A 162 10.32 -2.91 -6.26
N GLU A 163 9.64 -1.99 -6.97
CA GLU A 163 8.78 -2.29 -8.14
C GLU A 163 7.77 -3.42 -7.84
N PRO A 164 6.91 -3.24 -6.82
CA PRO A 164 5.99 -4.30 -6.39
C PRO A 164 4.95 -4.63 -7.45
N ALA A 165 4.44 -5.86 -7.42
CA ALA A 165 3.29 -6.27 -8.21
C ALA A 165 1.99 -5.65 -7.66
N LEU A 166 1.88 -5.58 -6.33
CA LEU A 166 0.76 -4.96 -5.63
C LEU A 166 1.30 -3.96 -4.59
N ALA A 167 0.93 -2.70 -4.73
CA ALA A 167 1.19 -1.67 -3.72
C ALA A 167 -0.10 -1.34 -2.95
N ILE A 168 -0.02 -1.38 -1.62
CA ILE A 168 -1.10 -0.99 -0.72
C ILE A 168 -0.66 0.28 0.00
N LEU A 169 -1.41 1.35 -0.19
CA LEU A 169 -1.13 2.67 0.36
C LEU A 169 -2.14 2.96 1.48
N ASP A 170 -1.74 2.72 2.74
CA ASP A 170 -2.63 2.90 3.89
C ASP A 170 -2.51 4.31 4.46
N GLU A 171 -3.58 5.10 4.29
CA GLU A 171 -3.72 6.49 4.78
C GLU A 171 -2.47 7.37 4.49
N THR A 172 -1.93 7.26 3.27
CA THR A 172 -0.73 7.99 2.84
C THR A 172 -0.93 9.51 2.78
N ASP A 173 -2.15 9.97 2.88
CA ASP A 173 -2.55 11.39 2.92
C ASP A 173 -2.63 11.95 4.35
N SER A 174 -2.57 11.11 5.37
CA SER A 174 -2.70 11.54 6.77
C SER A 174 -1.56 12.49 7.18
N GLY A 175 -1.92 13.67 7.69
CA GLY A 175 -0.96 14.67 8.17
C GLY A 175 -0.14 15.38 7.08
N LEU A 176 -0.47 15.22 5.80
CA LEU A 176 0.18 15.92 4.70
C LEU A 176 -0.50 17.26 4.40
N ASP A 177 0.31 18.27 4.10
CA ASP A 177 -0.17 19.47 3.41
C ASP A 177 -0.47 19.19 1.93
N ILE A 178 -1.10 20.15 1.26
CA ILE A 178 -1.54 20.00 -0.13
C ILE A 178 -0.37 19.71 -1.08
N ASP A 179 0.79 20.31 -0.85
CA ASP A 179 1.93 20.18 -1.76
C ASP A 179 2.62 18.83 -1.57
N ALA A 180 2.77 18.35 -0.33
CA ALA A 180 3.27 17.01 -0.03
C ALA A 180 2.33 15.94 -0.61
N LEU A 181 1.00 16.13 -0.48
CA LEU A 181 0.00 15.23 -1.07
C LEU A 181 0.14 15.12 -2.58
N LYS A 182 0.28 16.25 -3.29
CA LYS A 182 0.49 16.25 -4.75
C LYS A 182 1.75 15.52 -5.16
N ILE A 183 2.85 15.70 -4.41
CA ILE A 183 4.13 15.03 -4.70
C ILE A 183 3.99 13.52 -4.55
N VAL A 184 3.36 13.06 -3.46
CA VAL A 184 3.08 11.64 -3.21
C VAL A 184 2.22 11.06 -4.34
N ALA A 185 1.11 11.72 -4.66
CA ALA A 185 0.20 11.27 -5.72
C ALA A 185 0.88 11.23 -7.10
N ASN A 186 1.66 12.25 -7.45
CA ASN A 186 2.45 12.25 -8.69
C ASN A 186 3.45 11.09 -8.71
N GLY A 187 4.09 10.80 -7.57
CA GLY A 187 5.00 9.66 -7.44
C GLY A 187 4.28 8.34 -7.75
N VAL A 188 3.13 8.09 -7.13
CA VAL A 188 2.29 6.90 -7.38
C VAL A 188 1.90 6.82 -8.85
N ASN A 189 1.40 7.91 -9.44
CA ASN A 189 0.99 7.94 -10.85
C ASN A 189 2.14 7.66 -11.82
N LYS A 190 3.38 8.12 -11.53
CA LYS A 190 4.58 7.81 -12.32
C LYS A 190 5.00 6.33 -12.22
N LEU A 191 4.59 5.62 -11.17
CA LEU A 191 4.93 4.22 -10.92
C LEU A 191 3.84 3.23 -11.37
N ARG A 192 2.64 3.72 -11.70
CA ARG A 192 1.57 2.89 -12.26
C ARG A 192 2.00 2.31 -13.60
N SER A 193 1.67 1.04 -13.81
CA SER A 193 1.90 0.34 -15.07
C SER A 193 0.79 -0.68 -15.31
N LYS A 194 0.73 -1.23 -16.51
CA LYS A 194 -0.20 -2.32 -16.85
C LYS A 194 0.11 -3.65 -16.12
N ASP A 195 1.29 -3.75 -15.50
CA ASP A 195 1.80 -4.98 -14.89
C ASP A 195 1.72 -4.97 -13.36
N ASN A 196 1.39 -3.82 -12.74
CA ASN A 196 1.21 -3.69 -11.29
C ASN A 196 -0.22 -3.23 -10.96
N ALA A 197 -0.60 -3.37 -9.69
CA ALA A 197 -1.86 -2.86 -9.17
C ALA A 197 -1.61 -2.01 -7.92
N VAL A 198 -2.53 -1.09 -7.65
CA VAL A 198 -2.46 -0.20 -6.47
C VAL A 198 -3.78 -0.25 -5.73
N ILE A 199 -3.72 -0.47 -4.42
CA ILE A 199 -4.84 -0.28 -3.50
C ILE A 199 -4.55 0.97 -2.67
N VAL A 200 -5.45 1.95 -2.72
CA VAL A 200 -5.36 3.18 -1.93
C VAL A 200 -6.41 3.12 -0.83
N ILE A 201 -5.97 3.11 0.41
CA ILE A 201 -6.85 3.19 1.57
C ILE A 201 -6.85 4.62 2.07
N THR A 202 -7.99 5.26 2.06
CA THR A 202 -8.17 6.63 2.55
C THR A 202 -9.61 6.88 2.98
N HIS A 203 -9.78 7.81 3.88
CA HIS A 203 -11.10 8.34 4.24
C HIS A 203 -11.34 9.74 3.64
N TYR A 204 -10.36 10.27 2.88
CA TYR A 204 -10.45 11.57 2.22
C TYR A 204 -10.49 11.42 0.70
N GLN A 205 -11.48 12.05 0.08
CA GLN A 205 -11.57 12.13 -1.38
C GLN A 205 -10.38 12.85 -2.01
N ARG A 206 -9.82 13.86 -1.32
CA ARG A 206 -8.76 14.72 -1.87
C ARG A 206 -7.59 13.94 -2.49
N LEU A 207 -7.17 12.82 -1.89
CA LEU A 207 -6.13 11.98 -2.48
C LEU A 207 -6.59 11.37 -3.81
N LEU A 208 -7.87 10.97 -3.88
CA LEU A 208 -8.46 10.33 -5.06
C LEU A 208 -8.71 11.31 -6.22
N ASP A 209 -8.66 12.63 -5.98
CA ASP A 209 -8.65 13.63 -7.04
C ASP A 209 -7.32 13.65 -7.81
N TYR A 210 -6.22 13.23 -7.15
CA TYR A 210 -4.89 13.14 -7.75
C TYR A 210 -4.52 11.72 -8.18
N ILE A 211 -4.90 10.70 -7.41
CA ILE A 211 -4.75 9.27 -7.77
C ILE A 211 -6.13 8.76 -8.15
N VAL A 212 -6.55 9.04 -9.40
CA VAL A 212 -7.89 8.65 -9.86
C VAL A 212 -8.01 7.12 -9.86
N PRO A 213 -8.91 6.55 -9.03
CA PRO A 213 -9.13 5.12 -8.99
C PRO A 213 -10.03 4.66 -10.14
N ASP A 214 -9.81 3.41 -10.57
CA ASP A 214 -10.71 2.71 -11.48
C ASP A 214 -11.98 2.24 -10.75
N PHE A 215 -11.80 1.79 -9.49
CA PHE A 215 -12.88 1.34 -8.62
C PHE A 215 -12.76 1.93 -7.21
N VAL A 216 -13.92 2.16 -6.60
CA VAL A 216 -14.05 2.61 -5.20
C VAL A 216 -14.91 1.61 -4.46
N HIS A 217 -14.43 1.12 -3.32
CA HIS A 217 -15.12 0.18 -2.45
C HIS A 217 -15.36 0.82 -1.08
N VAL A 218 -16.56 0.66 -0.57
CA VAL A 218 -16.93 1.16 0.76
C VAL A 218 -16.87 0.01 1.74
N LEU A 219 -15.92 0.07 2.65
CA LEU A 219 -15.78 -0.87 3.76
C LEU A 219 -16.53 -0.34 4.98
N PHE A 220 -17.47 -1.12 5.48
CA PHE A 220 -18.26 -0.80 6.66
C PHE A 220 -18.44 -2.05 7.51
N ASP A 221 -18.17 -1.94 8.80
CA ASP A 221 -18.27 -3.05 9.78
C ASP A 221 -17.67 -4.38 9.27
N GLY A 222 -16.48 -4.32 8.67
CA GLY A 222 -15.76 -5.51 8.21
C GLY A 222 -16.23 -6.09 6.88
N LYS A 223 -17.11 -5.41 6.12
CA LYS A 223 -17.63 -5.87 4.83
C LYS A 223 -17.51 -4.80 3.76
N ILE A 224 -17.32 -5.19 2.50
CA ILE A 224 -17.51 -4.28 1.36
C ILE A 224 -19.01 -4.22 1.08
N VAL A 225 -19.63 -3.10 1.42
CA VAL A 225 -21.10 -2.92 1.32
C VAL A 225 -21.53 -2.24 0.03
N LYS A 226 -20.63 -1.54 -0.64
CA LYS A 226 -20.87 -0.91 -1.94
C LYS A 226 -19.58 -0.79 -2.73
N SER A 227 -19.68 -1.01 -4.03
CA SER A 227 -18.59 -0.75 -4.97
C SER A 227 -19.09 0.12 -6.13
N GLY A 228 -18.21 0.96 -6.67
CA GLY A 228 -18.54 1.87 -7.76
C GLY A 228 -17.29 2.47 -8.40
N THR A 229 -17.48 3.52 -9.18
CA THR A 229 -16.42 4.32 -9.80
C THR A 229 -16.01 5.47 -8.87
N LYS A 230 -15.12 6.35 -9.36
CA LYS A 230 -14.72 7.57 -8.65
C LYS A 230 -15.91 8.43 -8.16
N ASP A 231 -17.06 8.36 -8.84
CA ASP A 231 -18.23 9.13 -8.44
C ASP A 231 -18.77 8.73 -7.06
N LEU A 232 -18.53 7.47 -6.66
CA LEU A 232 -18.86 6.99 -5.32
C LEU A 232 -18.07 7.73 -4.24
N ALA A 233 -16.80 8.08 -4.49
CA ALA A 233 -16.00 8.87 -3.55
C ALA A 233 -16.58 10.29 -3.37
N HIS A 234 -17.04 10.92 -4.45
CA HIS A 234 -17.73 12.22 -4.37
C HIS A 234 -19.06 12.12 -3.61
N GLU A 235 -19.81 11.03 -3.82
CA GLU A 235 -21.05 10.78 -3.09
C GLU A 235 -20.81 10.65 -1.58
N LEU A 236 -19.75 9.92 -1.20
CA LEU A 236 -19.36 9.74 0.20
C LEU A 236 -18.92 11.04 0.87
N GLU A 237 -18.17 11.90 0.17
CA GLU A 237 -17.79 13.20 0.71
C GLU A 237 -19.01 14.13 0.90
N ALA A 238 -19.91 14.13 -0.07
CA ALA A 238 -21.10 15.00 -0.03
C ALA A 238 -22.12 14.57 1.03
N LYS A 239 -22.32 13.26 1.24
CA LYS A 239 -23.38 12.69 2.10
C LYS A 239 -22.88 12.10 3.42
N GLY A 240 -21.54 11.94 3.59
CA GLY A 240 -20.97 11.18 4.69
C GLY A 240 -21.26 9.67 4.59
N TYR A 241 -21.08 8.95 5.71
CA TYR A 241 -21.26 7.49 5.77
C TYR A 241 -22.60 7.05 6.39
N ASP A 242 -23.48 7.96 6.82
CA ASP A 242 -24.70 7.56 7.57
C ASP A 242 -25.67 6.74 6.73
N TRP A 243 -25.82 7.06 5.45
CA TRP A 243 -26.66 6.31 4.52
C TRP A 243 -26.10 4.92 4.17
N ILE A 244 -24.80 4.68 4.40
CA ILE A 244 -24.17 3.37 4.20
C ILE A 244 -24.63 2.36 5.27
N LYS A 245 -25.00 2.83 6.46
CA LYS A 245 -25.50 1.97 7.54
C LYS A 245 -26.78 1.23 7.15
N GLU A 246 -27.56 1.78 6.21
CA GLU A 246 -28.79 1.17 5.72
C GLU A 246 -28.52 0.04 4.70
N LEU A 247 -27.28 -0.08 4.21
CA LEU A 247 -26.85 -1.10 3.24
C LEU A 247 -26.12 -2.29 3.89
N ALA A 248 -25.70 -2.14 5.16
CA ALA A 248 -24.95 -3.13 5.93
C ALA A 248 -25.87 -4.00 6.76
#